data_1e98d317438368ad3dfae8fe0b62e056
#
_entry.id   1e98d317438368ad3dfae8fe0b62e056
#
_cell.length_a   1.000
_cell.length_b   1.000
_cell.length_c   1.000
_cell.angle_alpha   90.00
_cell.angle_beta   90.00
_cell.angle_gamma   90.00
#
_symmetry.space_group_name_H-M   'P 1'
#
loop_
_entity.id
_entity.type
_entity.pdbx_description
1 polymer ?
#
loop_
_entity_poly.entity_id
_entity_poly.type
_entity_poly.pdbx_seq_one_letter_code
_entity_poly.pdbx_strand_id
1 'polypeptide(L)'
;MKKLFLTIIASMLLIAAMAQEGINLRLNPEQNKVYSFSLKSDQTIMQTVNGNQQNVDSKTDYAVSFKMVDKTADFIVAEITFDTLITNTNTMGKQVSISSAVEGDIKSSETTDILSCIMNRLSKNTLYVKIDYSGKPLEIVNLKMVSGIITKDTSEITLEEPMAAAVKKQISNVVSDNTLKTMISAFTYCLPNREVSKGDKWDITQQTSSGGMMLNIKTTYDLNDINGNDADVEAESAIRAKENAAPMQSGGATITYDDLSGLGKSVMVIDMATGLLTESRTKTHITGNLGVSAPGVSMQIPMDINSESVITRDK
;
A
#
# COMPACT_ATOMS: atom_id res chain seq x y z
N MET A 1 49.93 -34.87 -23.20
CA MET A 1 49.01 -33.83 -23.66
C MET A 1 47.54 -34.13 -23.35
N LYS A 2 46.97 -35.32 -23.63
CA LYS A 2 45.55 -35.63 -23.33
C LYS A 2 45.20 -35.60 -21.83
N LYS A 3 46.09 -35.96 -20.91
CA LYS A 3 45.83 -35.91 -19.45
C LYS A 3 45.83 -34.47 -18.90
N LEU A 4 46.64 -33.57 -19.48
CA LEU A 4 46.68 -32.15 -19.07
C LEU A 4 45.41 -31.39 -19.51
N PHE A 5 44.85 -31.74 -20.67
CA PHE A 5 43.61 -31.17 -21.19
C PHE A 5 42.36 -31.55 -20.35
N LEU A 6 42.36 -32.82 -19.85
CA LEU A 6 41.27 -33.31 -18.99
C LEU A 6 41.24 -32.61 -17.61
N THR A 7 42.42 -32.28 -17.07
CA THR A 7 42.56 -31.61 -15.77
C THR A 7 42.11 -30.12 -15.85
N ILE A 8 42.36 -29.46 -16.99
CA ILE A 8 41.92 -28.07 -17.20
C ILE A 8 40.39 -27.99 -17.39
N ILE A 9 39.78 -28.97 -18.07
CA ILE A 9 38.32 -29.02 -18.22
C ILE A 9 37.64 -29.33 -16.89
N ALA A 10 38.22 -30.23 -16.07
CA ALA A 10 37.71 -30.53 -14.73
C ALA A 10 37.84 -29.34 -13.77
N SER A 11 38.90 -28.53 -13.86
CA SER A 11 39.03 -27.31 -13.05
C SER A 11 38.12 -26.17 -13.51
N MET A 12 37.80 -26.04 -14.81
CA MET A 12 36.81 -25.10 -15.31
C MET A 12 35.37 -25.47 -14.90
N LEU A 13 35.05 -26.75 -14.82
CA LEU A 13 33.76 -27.25 -14.33
C LEU A 13 33.58 -27.04 -12.81
N LEU A 14 34.66 -27.04 -12.04
CA LEU A 14 34.64 -26.72 -10.60
C LEU A 14 34.48 -25.24 -10.30
N ILE A 15 34.89 -24.34 -11.19
CA ILE A 15 34.69 -22.89 -11.04
C ILE A 15 33.24 -22.49 -11.39
N ALA A 16 32.58 -23.25 -12.27
CA ALA A 16 31.16 -23.04 -12.58
C ALA A 16 30.19 -23.53 -11.48
N ALA A 17 30.69 -24.28 -10.50
CA ALA A 17 29.91 -24.80 -9.38
C ALA A 17 30.08 -23.98 -8.09
N MET A 18 30.54 -22.75 -8.14
CA MET A 18 30.19 -21.76 -7.11
C MET A 18 28.73 -21.37 -7.37
N ALA A 19 27.83 -22.31 -7.10
CA ALA A 19 26.42 -22.03 -7.00
C ALA A 19 26.30 -20.88 -6.00
N GLN A 20 25.85 -19.74 -6.48
CA GLN A 20 25.54 -18.61 -5.63
C GLN A 20 24.53 -19.15 -4.61
N GLU A 21 24.94 -19.27 -3.33
CA GLU A 21 24.05 -19.82 -2.30
C GLU A 21 22.77 -19.00 -2.31
N GLY A 22 21.64 -19.69 -2.51
CA GLY A 22 20.34 -19.07 -2.49
C GLY A 22 20.05 -18.54 -1.09
N ILE A 23 19.41 -17.39 -1.03
CA ILE A 23 18.93 -16.81 0.22
C ILE A 23 17.44 -17.14 0.40
N ASN A 24 17.03 -17.47 1.62
CA ASN A 24 15.62 -17.69 1.92
C ASN A 24 14.98 -16.36 2.28
N LEU A 25 14.42 -15.68 1.27
CA LEU A 25 13.83 -14.36 1.42
C LEU A 25 12.37 -14.48 1.87
N ARG A 26 12.17 -14.41 3.18
CA ARG A 26 10.86 -14.54 3.82
C ARG A 26 10.76 -13.67 5.07
N LEU A 27 9.53 -13.34 5.50
CA LEU A 27 9.26 -12.58 6.71
C LEU A 27 9.64 -13.39 7.96
N ASN A 28 10.59 -12.91 8.75
CA ASN A 28 11.08 -13.55 9.97
C ASN A 28 11.62 -12.53 10.98
N PRO A 29 10.83 -11.54 11.41
CA PRO A 29 11.29 -10.55 12.38
C PRO A 29 11.57 -11.18 13.75
N GLU A 30 12.36 -10.51 14.58
CA GLU A 30 12.62 -10.93 15.95
C GLU A 30 11.33 -10.78 16.80
N GLN A 31 11.02 -11.80 17.59
CA GLN A 31 9.83 -11.79 18.44
C GLN A 31 9.92 -10.71 19.51
N ASN A 32 8.83 -9.96 19.70
CA ASN A 32 8.68 -8.84 20.63
C ASN A 32 9.56 -7.62 20.37
N LYS A 33 10.33 -7.60 19.26
CA LYS A 33 11.04 -6.41 18.84
C LYS A 33 10.10 -5.51 18.03
N VAL A 34 10.15 -4.21 18.32
CA VAL A 34 9.38 -3.21 17.58
C VAL A 34 10.23 -2.71 16.41
N TYR A 35 9.63 -2.65 15.24
CA TYR A 35 10.18 -2.06 14.03
C TYR A 35 9.28 -0.89 13.63
N SER A 36 9.86 0.28 13.43
CA SER A 36 9.14 1.49 13.03
C SER A 36 9.37 1.81 11.57
N PHE A 37 8.29 2.11 10.85
CA PHE A 37 8.31 2.48 9.45
C PHE A 37 7.72 3.87 9.27
N SER A 38 8.30 4.65 8.35
CA SER A 38 7.73 5.88 7.83
C SER A 38 7.40 5.70 6.35
N LEU A 39 6.20 6.07 5.95
CA LEU A 39 5.79 6.15 4.55
C LEU A 39 5.46 7.60 4.24
N LYS A 40 6.11 8.16 3.22
CA LYS A 40 5.77 9.47 2.64
C LYS A 40 5.39 9.29 1.19
N SER A 41 4.28 9.90 0.79
CA SER A 41 3.81 9.84 -0.60
C SER A 41 3.36 11.21 -1.07
N ASP A 42 3.84 11.59 -2.24
CA ASP A 42 3.37 12.75 -3.01
C ASP A 42 2.60 12.23 -4.24
N GLN A 43 1.37 12.71 -4.43
CA GLN A 43 0.54 12.35 -5.56
C GLN A 43 -0.03 13.61 -6.20
N THR A 44 0.02 13.69 -7.53
CA THR A 44 -0.67 14.68 -8.34
C THR A 44 -1.66 13.98 -9.27
N ILE A 45 -2.92 14.37 -9.19
CA ILE A 45 -3.97 13.94 -10.11
C ILE A 45 -4.33 15.13 -11.01
N MET A 46 -4.06 15.01 -12.29
CA MET A 46 -4.51 15.95 -13.31
C MET A 46 -5.78 15.41 -13.97
N GLN A 47 -6.82 16.22 -14.01
CA GLN A 47 -8.10 15.87 -14.65
C GLN A 47 -8.58 17.02 -15.52
N THR A 48 -9.21 16.70 -16.65
CA THR A 48 -9.75 17.71 -17.56
C THR A 48 -11.27 17.67 -17.54
N VAL A 49 -11.88 18.68 -16.92
CA VAL A 49 -13.33 18.83 -16.78
C VAL A 49 -13.80 19.99 -17.65
N ASN A 50 -14.68 19.73 -18.64
CA ASN A 50 -15.19 20.73 -19.57
C ASN A 50 -14.07 21.56 -20.27
N GLY A 51 -12.96 20.90 -20.63
CA GLY A 51 -11.81 21.53 -21.28
C GLY A 51 -10.89 22.30 -20.33
N ASN A 52 -11.19 22.38 -19.04
CA ASN A 52 -10.36 23.03 -18.03
C ASN A 52 -9.56 21.95 -17.25
N GLN A 53 -8.25 22.13 -17.19
CA GLN A 53 -7.39 21.29 -16.39
C GLN A 53 -7.50 21.65 -14.91
N GLN A 54 -7.67 20.64 -14.08
CA GLN A 54 -7.71 20.76 -12.63
C GLN A 54 -6.66 19.82 -12.03
N ASN A 55 -5.93 20.30 -11.03
CA ASN A 55 -4.95 19.50 -10.31
C ASN A 55 -5.42 19.27 -8.88
N VAL A 56 -5.25 18.05 -8.41
CA VAL A 56 -5.39 17.66 -7.01
C VAL A 56 -4.04 17.13 -6.56
N ASP A 57 -3.39 17.87 -5.67
CA ASP A 57 -2.12 17.44 -5.07
C ASP A 57 -2.41 16.87 -3.67
N SER A 58 -1.87 15.71 -3.38
CA SER A 58 -2.04 15.04 -2.09
C SER A 58 -0.69 14.61 -1.54
N LYS A 59 -0.44 14.93 -0.26
CA LYS A 59 0.73 14.48 0.49
C LYS A 59 0.28 13.65 1.66
N THR A 60 0.85 12.46 1.77
CA THR A 60 0.55 11.51 2.83
C THR A 60 1.81 11.24 3.65
N ASP A 61 1.68 11.23 4.96
CA ASP A 61 2.75 10.87 5.91
C ASP A 61 2.18 9.90 6.95
N TYR A 62 2.66 8.65 6.92
CA TYR A 62 2.27 7.59 7.84
C TYR A 62 3.48 7.09 8.60
N ALA A 63 3.34 6.94 9.91
CA ALA A 63 4.27 6.19 10.75
C ALA A 63 3.56 4.95 11.28
N VAL A 64 4.25 3.80 11.25
CA VAL A 64 3.69 2.51 11.63
C VAL A 64 4.68 1.76 12.49
N SER A 65 4.22 1.27 13.63
CA SER A 65 4.94 0.32 14.48
C SER A 65 4.48 -1.10 14.18
N PHE A 66 5.44 -1.99 13.96
CA PHE A 66 5.26 -3.41 13.70
C PHE A 66 5.99 -4.24 14.75
N LYS A 67 5.31 -5.20 15.38
CA LYS A 67 5.91 -6.11 16.36
C LYS A 67 5.35 -7.51 16.21
N MET A 68 6.19 -8.50 15.88
CA MET A 68 5.79 -9.90 15.89
C MET A 68 5.61 -10.37 17.34
N VAL A 69 4.44 -10.92 17.69
CA VAL A 69 4.11 -11.43 19.02
C VAL A 69 4.07 -12.95 19.06
N ASP A 70 3.72 -13.59 17.95
CA ASP A 70 3.65 -15.05 17.88
C ASP A 70 3.93 -15.53 16.45
N LYS A 71 4.27 -16.80 16.28
CA LYS A 71 4.48 -17.45 14.99
C LYS A 71 4.06 -18.91 14.99
N THR A 72 3.61 -19.37 13.84
CA THR A 72 3.25 -20.76 13.53
C THR A 72 4.07 -21.27 12.34
N ALA A 73 3.77 -22.46 11.83
CA ALA A 73 4.39 -22.95 10.59
C ALA A 73 3.97 -22.13 9.36
N ASP A 74 2.77 -21.55 9.34
CA ASP A 74 2.15 -20.94 8.16
C ASP A 74 2.14 -19.41 8.18
N PHE A 75 2.12 -18.78 9.37
CA PHE A 75 2.02 -17.33 9.53
C PHE A 75 2.64 -16.85 10.84
N ILE A 76 2.89 -15.56 10.88
CA ILE A 76 3.18 -14.82 12.11
C ILE A 76 1.94 -14.06 12.57
N VAL A 77 1.87 -13.73 13.86
CA VAL A 77 0.91 -12.76 14.41
C VAL A 77 1.69 -11.50 14.79
N ALA A 78 1.27 -10.37 14.22
CA ALA A 78 1.89 -9.08 14.49
C ALA A 78 0.91 -8.10 15.15
N GLU A 79 1.41 -7.33 16.11
CA GLU A 79 0.80 -6.08 16.55
C GLU A 79 1.23 -4.98 15.57
N ILE A 80 0.26 -4.26 15.02
CA ILE A 80 0.48 -3.14 14.11
C ILE A 80 -0.28 -1.94 14.61
N THR A 81 0.44 -0.82 14.81
CA THR A 81 -0.14 0.45 15.22
C THR A 81 0.23 1.51 14.18
N PHE A 82 -0.77 2.25 13.71
CA PHE A 82 -0.55 3.42 12.86
C PHE A 82 -0.29 4.63 13.76
N ASP A 83 0.97 4.89 14.12
CA ASP A 83 1.36 5.93 15.09
C ASP A 83 1.03 7.33 14.59
N THR A 84 1.15 7.53 13.28
CA THR A 84 0.84 8.80 12.60
C THR A 84 0.12 8.53 11.29
N LEU A 85 -0.95 9.28 11.04
CA LEU A 85 -1.71 9.27 9.80
C LEU A 85 -2.05 10.71 9.44
N ILE A 86 -1.35 11.28 8.45
CA ILE A 86 -1.57 12.66 7.98
C ILE A 86 -1.78 12.62 6.47
N THR A 87 -2.80 13.32 6.02
CA THR A 87 -3.03 13.56 4.59
C THR A 87 -3.36 15.02 4.38
N ASN A 88 -2.56 15.68 3.54
CA ASN A 88 -2.76 17.06 3.11
C ASN A 88 -3.13 17.07 1.63
N THR A 89 -4.29 17.60 1.29
CA THR A 89 -4.76 17.68 -0.09
C THR A 89 -4.95 19.13 -0.48
N ASN A 90 -4.48 19.52 -1.65
CA ASN A 90 -4.71 20.82 -2.26
C ASN A 90 -5.49 20.61 -3.55
N THR A 91 -6.68 21.21 -3.62
CA THR A 91 -7.53 21.18 -4.80
C THR A 91 -7.88 22.62 -5.16
N MET A 92 -7.42 23.10 -6.30
CA MET A 92 -7.70 24.46 -6.80
C MET A 92 -7.38 25.58 -5.77
N GLY A 93 -6.27 25.40 -5.01
CA GLY A 93 -5.84 26.34 -3.98
C GLY A 93 -6.52 26.18 -2.62
N LYS A 94 -7.55 25.33 -2.51
CA LYS A 94 -8.18 24.97 -1.22
C LYS A 94 -7.38 23.82 -0.59
N GLN A 95 -6.78 24.10 0.55
CA GLN A 95 -6.07 23.08 1.34
C GLN A 95 -7.02 22.40 2.33
N VAL A 96 -6.88 21.09 2.42
CA VAL A 96 -7.58 20.22 3.36
C VAL A 96 -6.54 19.37 4.08
N SER A 97 -6.56 19.34 5.40
CA SER A 97 -5.66 18.52 6.22
C SER A 97 -6.47 17.62 7.12
N ILE A 98 -6.17 16.32 7.10
CA ILE A 98 -6.70 15.30 7.99
C ILE A 98 -5.53 14.70 8.75
N SER A 99 -5.59 14.68 10.08
CA SER A 99 -4.44 14.27 10.90
C SER A 99 -4.86 13.49 12.13
N SER A 100 -4.19 12.38 12.38
CA SER A 100 -4.35 11.60 13.63
C SER A 100 -3.83 12.33 14.87
N ALA A 101 -3.01 13.37 14.72
CA ALA A 101 -2.53 14.20 15.83
C ALA A 101 -3.62 15.11 16.39
N VAL A 102 -4.69 15.33 15.65
CA VAL A 102 -5.85 16.12 16.08
C VAL A 102 -6.90 15.17 16.64
N GLU A 103 -7.38 15.41 17.86
CA GLU A 103 -8.43 14.58 18.45
C GLU A 103 -9.72 14.61 17.65
N GLY A 104 -10.06 15.80 17.12
CA GLY A 104 -11.25 16.05 16.32
C GLY A 104 -12.54 15.83 17.08
N ASP A 105 -13.66 16.14 16.43
CA ASP A 105 -15.01 15.92 16.99
C ASP A 105 -15.91 15.26 15.94
N ILE A 106 -16.50 14.11 16.30
CA ILE A 106 -17.42 13.36 15.44
C ILE A 106 -18.72 14.14 15.14
N LYS A 107 -19.06 15.14 15.97
CA LYS A 107 -20.24 16.01 15.84
C LYS A 107 -19.93 17.34 15.17
N SER A 108 -18.69 17.55 14.72
CA SER A 108 -18.31 18.79 14.05
C SER A 108 -19.11 19.04 12.78
N SER A 109 -19.31 20.31 12.44
CA SER A 109 -19.83 20.74 11.14
C SER A 109 -18.77 20.65 10.02
N GLU A 110 -17.50 20.42 10.38
CA GLU A 110 -16.38 20.36 9.46
C GLU A 110 -15.98 18.91 9.19
N THR A 111 -16.05 18.49 7.92
CA THR A 111 -15.68 17.13 7.48
C THR A 111 -14.26 16.74 7.88
N THR A 112 -13.32 17.68 7.81
CA THR A 112 -11.92 17.45 8.17
C THR A 112 -11.71 17.11 9.63
N ASP A 113 -12.51 17.73 10.51
CA ASP A 113 -12.48 17.49 11.95
C ASP A 113 -13.04 16.11 12.29
N ILE A 114 -14.18 15.74 11.67
CA ILE A 114 -14.75 14.40 11.78
C ILE A 114 -13.75 13.32 11.33
N LEU A 115 -13.12 13.51 10.15
CA LEU A 115 -12.18 12.54 9.61
C LEU A 115 -10.88 12.48 10.43
N SER A 116 -10.42 13.59 10.99
CA SER A 116 -9.30 13.63 11.92
C SER A 116 -9.60 12.85 13.21
N CYS A 117 -10.84 12.97 13.73
CA CYS A 117 -11.30 12.14 14.86
C CYS A 117 -11.18 10.64 14.55
N ILE A 118 -11.58 10.21 13.37
CA ILE A 118 -11.46 8.80 12.93
C ILE A 118 -9.99 8.37 12.84
N MET A 119 -9.10 9.18 12.24
CA MET A 119 -7.66 8.88 12.17
C MET A 119 -7.01 8.85 13.54
N ASN A 120 -7.39 9.75 14.45
CA ASN A 120 -6.92 9.77 15.84
C ASN A 120 -7.36 8.51 16.59
N ARG A 121 -8.59 8.05 16.41
CA ARG A 121 -9.06 6.79 17.00
C ARG A 121 -8.31 5.59 16.42
N LEU A 122 -8.05 5.57 15.11
CA LEU A 122 -7.26 4.49 14.47
C LEU A 122 -5.84 4.45 15.04
N SER A 123 -5.18 5.60 15.18
CA SER A 123 -3.80 5.67 15.69
C SER A 123 -3.65 5.26 17.17
N LYS A 124 -4.71 5.30 17.93
CA LYS A 124 -4.73 4.87 19.34
C LYS A 124 -5.07 3.38 19.53
N ASN A 125 -5.33 2.64 18.44
CA ASN A 125 -5.76 1.25 18.53
C ASN A 125 -4.85 0.33 17.72
N THR A 126 -4.32 -0.69 18.39
CA THR A 126 -3.45 -1.70 17.80
C THR A 126 -4.27 -2.78 17.09
N LEU A 127 -3.85 -3.13 15.88
CA LEU A 127 -4.37 -4.25 15.10
C LEU A 127 -3.55 -5.51 15.38
N TYR A 128 -4.21 -6.64 15.59
CA TYR A 128 -3.57 -7.97 15.60
C TYR A 128 -3.78 -8.63 14.26
N VAL A 129 -2.70 -8.87 13.53
CA VAL A 129 -2.75 -9.29 12.13
C VAL A 129 -2.00 -10.59 11.94
N LYS A 130 -2.65 -11.59 11.32
CA LYS A 130 -1.98 -12.77 10.79
C LYS A 130 -1.38 -12.42 9.44
N ILE A 131 -0.08 -12.67 9.28
CA ILE A 131 0.68 -12.36 8.07
C ILE A 131 1.44 -13.61 7.68
N ASP A 132 1.35 -14.04 6.43
CA ASP A 132 2.13 -15.18 5.93
C ASP A 132 3.61 -14.82 5.73
N TYR A 133 4.43 -15.81 5.43
CA TYR A 133 5.86 -15.60 5.27
C TYR A 133 6.28 -14.88 3.98
N SER A 134 5.33 -14.61 3.06
CA SER A 134 5.54 -13.69 1.94
C SER A 134 5.29 -12.22 2.34
N GLY A 135 4.80 -11.99 3.58
CA GLY A 135 4.41 -10.69 4.08
C GLY A 135 2.95 -10.31 3.80
N LYS A 136 2.14 -11.23 3.25
CA LYS A 136 0.74 -10.97 2.92
C LYS A 136 -0.14 -11.01 4.16
N PRO A 137 -0.88 -9.92 4.49
CA PRO A 137 -1.88 -9.93 5.54
C PRO A 137 -3.04 -10.88 5.22
N LEU A 138 -3.26 -11.87 6.07
CA LEU A 138 -4.30 -12.89 5.91
C LEU A 138 -5.60 -12.49 6.61
N GLU A 139 -5.49 -12.04 7.88
CA GLU A 139 -6.62 -11.75 8.75
C GLU A 139 -6.26 -10.67 9.77
N ILE A 140 -7.16 -9.72 9.99
CA ILE A 140 -7.08 -8.79 11.13
C ILE A 140 -7.98 -9.36 12.22
N VAL A 141 -7.36 -9.99 13.22
CA VAL A 141 -8.05 -10.80 14.24
C VAL A 141 -9.04 -9.99 15.08
N ASN A 142 -8.69 -8.77 15.41
CA ASN A 142 -9.51 -7.87 16.25
C ASN A 142 -10.26 -6.80 15.45
N LEU A 143 -10.42 -6.98 14.12
CA LEU A 143 -11.03 -5.98 13.24
C LEU A 143 -12.40 -5.48 13.75
N LYS A 144 -13.28 -6.40 14.13
CA LYS A 144 -14.63 -6.04 14.58
C LYS A 144 -14.62 -5.14 15.82
N MET A 145 -13.72 -5.43 16.76
CA MET A 145 -13.56 -4.64 17.99
C MET A 145 -13.03 -3.24 17.64
N VAL A 146 -11.94 -3.17 16.90
CA VAL A 146 -11.28 -1.91 16.54
C VAL A 146 -12.20 -1.05 15.66
N SER A 147 -12.84 -1.63 14.64
CA SER A 147 -13.82 -0.91 13.83
C SER A 147 -14.96 -0.34 14.68
N GLY A 148 -15.48 -1.10 15.65
CA GLY A 148 -16.52 -0.64 16.56
C GLY A 148 -16.09 0.56 17.43
N ILE A 149 -14.81 0.58 17.88
CA ILE A 149 -14.25 1.71 18.63
C ILE A 149 -14.11 2.95 17.73
N ILE A 150 -13.58 2.76 16.53
CA ILE A 150 -13.32 3.85 15.59
C ILE A 150 -14.63 4.49 15.10
N THR A 151 -15.63 3.65 14.78
CA THR A 151 -16.94 4.12 14.26
C THR A 151 -17.94 4.47 15.36
N LYS A 152 -17.53 4.46 16.63
CA LYS A 152 -18.38 4.84 17.74
C LYS A 152 -18.95 6.25 17.48
N ASP A 153 -20.23 6.42 17.78
CA ASP A 153 -20.98 7.69 17.68
C ASP A 153 -21.08 8.29 16.26
N THR A 154 -20.76 7.54 15.18
CA THR A 154 -20.92 8.01 13.80
C THR A 154 -22.39 8.24 13.41
N SER A 155 -23.36 7.71 14.16
CA SER A 155 -24.78 8.04 14.03
C SER A 155 -25.10 9.48 14.44
N GLU A 156 -24.23 10.12 15.23
CA GLU A 156 -24.39 11.48 15.75
C GLU A 156 -23.79 12.55 14.83
N ILE A 157 -23.28 12.16 13.65
CA ILE A 157 -22.80 13.11 12.62
C ILE A 157 -23.97 14.02 12.21
N THR A 158 -23.77 15.32 12.37
CA THR A 158 -24.79 16.37 12.18
C THR A 158 -24.76 17.03 10.80
N LEU A 159 -23.87 16.59 9.90
CA LEU A 159 -23.80 17.09 8.53
C LEU A 159 -25.11 16.84 7.79
N GLU A 160 -25.49 17.77 6.91
CA GLU A 160 -26.66 17.61 6.04
C GLU A 160 -26.39 16.59 4.93
N GLU A 161 -27.43 15.92 4.44
CA GLU A 161 -27.35 15.06 3.26
C GLU A 161 -27.17 15.90 1.97
N PRO A 162 -26.34 15.45 1.00
CA PRO A 162 -25.72 14.12 0.89
C PRO A 162 -24.32 14.00 1.54
N MET A 163 -23.82 15.04 2.20
CA MET A 163 -22.47 15.07 2.78
C MET A 163 -22.33 14.08 3.94
N ALA A 164 -23.35 13.97 4.78
CA ALA A 164 -23.36 12.97 5.87
C ALA A 164 -23.15 11.54 5.35
N ALA A 165 -23.87 11.16 4.29
CA ALA A 165 -23.72 9.84 3.66
C ALA A 165 -22.32 9.62 3.07
N ALA A 166 -21.75 10.66 2.43
CA ALA A 166 -20.41 10.60 1.87
C ALA A 166 -19.34 10.39 2.96
N VAL A 167 -19.41 11.13 4.05
CA VAL A 167 -18.48 11.01 5.19
C VAL A 167 -18.61 9.64 5.87
N LYS A 168 -19.85 9.18 6.14
CA LYS A 168 -20.07 7.83 6.71
C LYS A 168 -19.51 6.73 5.83
N LYS A 169 -19.66 6.84 4.51
CA LYS A 169 -19.04 5.91 3.54
C LYS A 169 -17.52 5.96 3.59
N GLN A 170 -16.92 7.15 3.66
CA GLN A 170 -15.48 7.33 3.78
C GLN A 170 -14.95 6.69 5.08
N ILE A 171 -15.61 6.91 6.21
CA ILE A 171 -15.29 6.29 7.50
C ILE A 171 -15.33 4.76 7.39
N SER A 172 -16.40 4.21 6.82
CA SER A 172 -16.53 2.76 6.61
C SER A 172 -15.40 2.19 5.74
N ASN A 173 -14.97 2.92 4.72
CA ASN A 173 -13.85 2.50 3.88
C ASN A 173 -12.52 2.48 4.64
N VAL A 174 -12.24 3.51 5.45
CA VAL A 174 -11.00 3.61 6.25
C VAL A 174 -10.82 2.39 7.15
N VAL A 175 -11.88 1.94 7.81
CA VAL A 175 -11.84 0.80 8.75
C VAL A 175 -12.16 -0.55 8.11
N SER A 176 -12.24 -0.61 6.78
CA SER A 176 -12.51 -1.87 6.08
C SER A 176 -11.30 -2.82 6.12
N ASP A 177 -11.57 -4.12 6.16
CA ASP A 177 -10.54 -5.17 6.13
C ASP A 177 -9.58 -4.97 4.94
N ASN A 178 -10.14 -4.70 3.77
CA ASN A 178 -9.34 -4.52 2.56
C ASN A 178 -8.42 -3.29 2.63
N THR A 179 -8.90 -2.15 3.10
CA THR A 179 -8.09 -0.92 3.22
C THR A 179 -6.96 -1.12 4.22
N LEU A 180 -7.26 -1.63 5.41
CA LEU A 180 -6.24 -1.85 6.44
C LEU A 180 -5.20 -2.88 6.00
N LYS A 181 -5.60 -3.99 5.38
CA LYS A 181 -4.66 -4.96 4.80
C LYS A 181 -3.81 -4.36 3.68
N THR A 182 -4.38 -3.51 2.83
CA THR A 182 -3.63 -2.80 1.79
C THR A 182 -2.56 -1.89 2.39
N MET A 183 -2.90 -1.12 3.43
CA MET A 183 -1.94 -0.26 4.13
C MET A 183 -0.79 -1.09 4.74
N ILE A 184 -1.10 -2.24 5.35
CA ILE A 184 -0.10 -3.14 5.94
C ILE A 184 0.75 -3.78 4.84
N SER A 185 0.15 -4.22 3.75
CA SER A 185 0.86 -4.83 2.60
C SER A 185 1.93 -3.92 2.02
N ALA A 186 1.77 -2.60 2.10
CA ALA A 186 2.75 -1.64 1.60
C ALA A 186 4.12 -1.78 2.30
N PHE A 187 4.16 -2.24 3.55
CA PHE A 187 5.39 -2.42 4.34
C PHE A 187 5.90 -3.86 4.34
N THR A 188 5.05 -4.85 4.02
CA THR A 188 5.34 -6.26 4.29
C THR A 188 5.30 -7.15 3.05
N TYR A 189 4.38 -6.92 2.09
CA TYR A 189 4.06 -7.89 1.04
C TYR A 189 4.88 -7.69 -0.22
N CYS A 190 6.12 -8.18 -0.22
CA CYS A 190 7.03 -8.13 -1.37
C CYS A 190 7.92 -9.38 -1.50
N LEU A 191 7.78 -10.39 -0.63
CA LEU A 191 8.71 -11.50 -0.52
C LEU A 191 8.26 -12.73 -1.32
N PRO A 192 9.20 -13.51 -1.91
CA PRO A 192 8.89 -14.73 -2.66
C PRO A 192 8.50 -15.90 -1.76
N ASN A 193 8.80 -15.86 -0.45
CA ASN A 193 8.66 -16.97 0.52
C ASN A 193 9.30 -18.28 0.04
N ARG A 194 10.45 -18.17 -0.60
CA ARG A 194 11.24 -19.28 -1.09
C ARG A 194 12.71 -18.88 -1.18
N GLU A 195 13.56 -19.84 -1.43
CA GLU A 195 14.96 -19.60 -1.78
C GLU A 195 15.08 -18.91 -3.14
N VAL A 196 15.89 -17.87 -3.21
CA VAL A 196 16.19 -17.08 -4.42
C VAL A 196 17.67 -16.76 -4.48
N SER A 197 18.17 -16.60 -5.68
CA SER A 197 19.54 -16.18 -5.99
C SER A 197 19.53 -14.86 -6.77
N LYS A 198 20.67 -14.20 -6.84
CA LYS A 198 20.83 -12.99 -7.67
C LYS A 198 20.38 -13.23 -9.11
N GLY A 199 19.53 -12.38 -9.63
CA GLY A 199 18.90 -12.46 -10.96
C GLY A 199 17.57 -13.24 -10.97
N ASP A 200 17.16 -13.85 -9.86
CA ASP A 200 15.86 -14.51 -9.77
C ASP A 200 14.72 -13.51 -9.71
N LYS A 201 13.61 -13.90 -10.35
CA LYS A 201 12.38 -13.08 -10.39
C LYS A 201 11.21 -13.82 -9.76
N TRP A 202 10.26 -13.02 -9.22
CA TRP A 202 8.97 -13.53 -8.76
C TRP A 202 7.86 -12.52 -9.00
N ASP A 203 6.66 -13.05 -9.16
CA ASP A 203 5.46 -12.25 -9.39
C ASP A 203 4.56 -12.23 -8.15
N ILE A 204 4.01 -11.07 -7.84
CA ILE A 204 2.93 -10.91 -6.86
C ILE A 204 1.77 -10.21 -7.56
N THR A 205 0.56 -10.77 -7.41
CA THR A 205 -0.67 -10.13 -7.89
C THR A 205 -1.54 -9.78 -6.70
N GLN A 206 -2.00 -8.54 -6.65
CA GLN A 206 -2.88 -8.06 -5.59
C GLN A 206 -3.98 -7.15 -6.14
N GLN A 207 -5.09 -7.08 -5.41
CA GLN A 207 -6.14 -6.11 -5.66
C GLN A 207 -6.08 -5.04 -4.57
N THR A 208 -6.23 -3.80 -4.95
CA THR A 208 -6.28 -2.66 -4.02
C THR A 208 -7.45 -1.76 -4.35
N SER A 209 -7.87 -0.97 -3.38
CA SER A 209 -8.83 0.11 -3.58
C SER A 209 -8.15 1.45 -3.34
N SER A 210 -8.18 2.33 -4.33
CA SER A 210 -7.68 3.70 -4.24
C SER A 210 -8.76 4.68 -4.66
N GLY A 211 -9.15 5.60 -3.77
CA GLY A 211 -10.22 6.56 -4.04
C GLY A 211 -11.58 5.91 -4.38
N GLY A 212 -11.83 4.67 -3.94
CA GLY A 212 -13.01 3.88 -4.30
C GLY A 212 -12.88 3.11 -5.62
N MET A 213 -11.80 3.31 -6.37
CA MET A 213 -11.49 2.53 -7.58
C MET A 213 -10.81 1.21 -7.19
N MET A 214 -11.29 0.10 -7.74
CA MET A 214 -10.66 -1.21 -7.58
C MET A 214 -9.62 -1.42 -8.66
N LEU A 215 -8.37 -1.64 -8.26
CA LEU A 215 -7.24 -1.84 -9.16
C LEU A 215 -6.65 -3.23 -8.98
N ASN A 216 -6.28 -3.86 -10.08
CA ASN A 216 -5.44 -5.05 -10.13
C ASN A 216 -4.00 -4.61 -10.38
N ILE A 217 -3.08 -5.04 -9.54
CA ILE A 217 -1.65 -4.74 -9.65
C ILE A 217 -0.92 -6.07 -9.76
N LYS A 218 -0.21 -6.26 -10.87
CA LYS A 218 0.75 -7.34 -11.04
C LYS A 218 2.14 -6.76 -10.97
N THR A 219 2.93 -7.17 -9.98
CA THR A 219 4.31 -6.73 -9.77
C THR A 219 5.27 -7.89 -10.00
N THR A 220 6.26 -7.67 -10.84
CA THR A 220 7.41 -8.56 -11.02
C THR A 220 8.59 -7.96 -10.28
N TYR A 221 9.13 -8.70 -9.34
CA TYR A 221 10.33 -8.38 -8.55
C TYR A 221 11.54 -9.06 -9.15
N ASP A 222 12.71 -8.42 -9.05
CA ASP A 222 14.01 -8.89 -9.53
C ASP A 222 15.05 -8.70 -8.41
N LEU A 223 15.69 -9.78 -7.97
CA LEU A 223 16.78 -9.71 -6.99
C LEU A 223 18.07 -9.28 -7.70
N ASN A 224 18.38 -8.01 -7.70
CA ASN A 224 19.50 -7.44 -8.44
C ASN A 224 20.86 -7.71 -7.78
N ASP A 225 20.94 -7.58 -6.46
CA ASP A 225 22.19 -7.81 -5.74
C ASP A 225 21.95 -8.24 -4.28
N ILE A 226 23.01 -8.75 -3.68
CA ILE A 226 23.07 -9.14 -2.26
C ILE A 226 24.31 -8.48 -1.67
N ASN A 227 24.11 -7.54 -0.74
CA ASN A 227 25.15 -6.75 -0.12
C ASN A 227 25.18 -6.94 1.40
N GLY A 228 26.03 -7.85 1.88
CA GLY A 228 26.06 -8.22 3.31
C GLY A 228 24.76 -8.85 3.75
N ASN A 229 23.96 -8.17 4.57
CA ASN A 229 22.63 -8.63 5.03
C ASN A 229 21.47 -7.98 4.26
N ASP A 230 21.75 -7.20 3.24
CA ASP A 230 20.77 -6.48 2.45
C ASP A 230 20.57 -7.12 1.08
N ALA A 231 19.32 -7.34 0.70
CA ALA A 231 18.91 -7.74 -0.64
C ALA A 231 18.39 -6.53 -1.41
N ASP A 232 19.06 -6.18 -2.51
CA ASP A 232 18.67 -5.11 -3.40
C ASP A 232 17.70 -5.65 -4.45
N VAL A 233 16.46 -5.16 -4.43
CA VAL A 233 15.37 -5.63 -5.29
C VAL A 233 14.82 -4.48 -6.11
N GLU A 234 14.67 -4.70 -7.42
CA GLU A 234 13.88 -3.84 -8.28
C GLU A 234 12.52 -4.48 -8.55
N ALA A 235 11.50 -3.65 -8.78
CA ALA A 235 10.19 -4.15 -9.12
C ALA A 235 9.50 -3.30 -10.19
N GLU A 236 8.81 -3.97 -11.11
CA GLU A 236 7.96 -3.34 -12.10
C GLU A 236 6.51 -3.79 -11.93
N SER A 237 5.60 -2.83 -11.86
CA SER A 237 4.17 -3.08 -11.66
C SER A 237 3.38 -2.71 -12.90
N ALA A 238 2.49 -3.59 -13.33
CA ALA A 238 1.41 -3.28 -14.26
C ALA A 238 0.13 -3.07 -13.45
N ILE A 239 -0.49 -1.90 -13.62
CA ILE A 239 -1.69 -1.48 -12.89
C ILE A 239 -2.83 -1.39 -13.88
N ARG A 240 -4.00 -1.93 -13.53
CA ARG A 240 -5.21 -1.84 -14.35
C ARG A 240 -6.44 -1.73 -13.46
N ALA A 241 -7.46 -1.00 -13.94
CA ALA A 241 -8.77 -1.09 -13.33
C ALA A 241 -9.23 -2.56 -13.28
N LYS A 242 -9.94 -2.93 -12.21
CA LYS A 242 -10.54 -4.26 -12.13
C LYS A 242 -11.65 -4.36 -13.17
N GLU A 243 -11.58 -5.37 -14.02
CA GLU A 243 -12.64 -5.65 -15.00
C GLU A 243 -13.98 -5.85 -14.30
N ASN A 244 -15.05 -5.28 -14.86
CA ASN A 244 -16.41 -5.33 -14.31
C ASN A 244 -16.49 -4.85 -12.84
N ALA A 245 -15.66 -3.92 -12.44
CA ALA A 245 -15.77 -3.30 -11.12
C ALA A 245 -17.12 -2.60 -10.99
N ALA A 246 -17.72 -2.69 -9.80
CA ALA A 246 -18.97 -1.97 -9.54
C ALA A 246 -18.72 -0.45 -9.66
N PRO A 247 -19.59 0.28 -10.37
CA PRO A 247 -19.50 1.73 -10.45
C PRO A 247 -19.55 2.38 -9.06
N MET A 248 -18.81 3.46 -8.89
CA MET A 248 -18.88 4.26 -7.67
C MET A 248 -20.11 5.17 -7.74
N GLN A 249 -20.76 5.39 -6.60
CA GLN A 249 -21.84 6.38 -6.47
C GLN A 249 -21.33 7.56 -5.64
N SER A 250 -21.43 8.76 -6.18
CA SER A 250 -21.00 9.99 -5.50
C SER A 250 -21.91 11.16 -5.91
N GLY A 251 -22.52 11.83 -4.93
CA GLY A 251 -23.34 13.03 -5.16
C GLY A 251 -24.50 12.85 -6.17
N GLY A 252 -25.07 11.65 -6.28
CA GLY A 252 -26.12 11.32 -7.26
C GLY A 252 -25.58 10.99 -8.66
N ALA A 253 -24.27 11.00 -8.87
CA ALA A 253 -23.61 10.55 -10.08
C ALA A 253 -23.07 9.13 -9.96
N THR A 254 -23.09 8.40 -11.07
CA THR A 254 -22.45 7.10 -11.25
C THR A 254 -21.10 7.32 -11.91
N ILE A 255 -20.02 6.80 -11.33
CA ILE A 255 -18.65 6.94 -11.83
C ILE A 255 -18.12 5.58 -12.22
N THR A 256 -17.63 5.46 -13.46
CA THR A 256 -16.93 4.27 -14.00
C THR A 256 -15.46 4.61 -14.28
N TYR A 257 -14.57 3.60 -14.30
CA TYR A 257 -13.12 3.77 -14.46
C TYR A 257 -12.44 2.58 -15.15
N ASP A 258 -13.14 1.95 -16.07
CA ASP A 258 -12.76 0.66 -16.67
C ASP A 258 -11.47 0.71 -17.51
N ASP A 259 -11.08 1.87 -18.02
CA ASP A 259 -9.91 2.07 -18.89
C ASP A 259 -8.66 2.62 -18.16
N LEU A 260 -8.72 2.78 -16.83
CA LEU A 260 -7.55 3.19 -16.08
C LEU A 260 -6.46 2.13 -16.12
N SER A 261 -5.27 2.53 -16.55
CA SER A 261 -4.10 1.67 -16.64
C SER A 261 -2.81 2.43 -16.35
N GLY A 262 -1.78 1.74 -15.87
CA GLY A 262 -0.54 2.40 -15.52
C GLY A 262 0.60 1.45 -15.24
N LEU A 263 1.75 2.05 -14.96
CA LEU A 263 2.99 1.36 -14.61
C LEU A 263 3.53 1.92 -13.31
N GLY A 264 4.19 1.05 -12.56
CA GLY A 264 4.96 1.41 -11.36
C GLY A 264 6.39 0.86 -11.48
N LYS A 265 7.35 1.59 -10.90
CA LYS A 265 8.72 1.13 -10.73
C LYS A 265 9.13 1.37 -9.30
N SER A 266 9.76 0.35 -8.70
CA SER A 266 10.25 0.42 -7.33
C SER A 266 11.70 -0.05 -7.27
N VAL A 267 12.46 0.59 -6.40
CA VAL A 267 13.75 0.08 -5.90
C VAL A 267 13.62 -0.05 -4.40
N MET A 268 14.08 -1.18 -3.86
CA MET A 268 13.93 -1.48 -2.45
C MET A 268 15.12 -2.24 -1.89
N VAL A 269 15.36 -2.07 -0.62
CA VAL A 269 16.33 -2.80 0.16
C VAL A 269 15.59 -3.61 1.22
N ILE A 270 15.85 -4.91 1.27
CA ILE A 270 15.24 -5.84 2.21
C ILE A 270 16.32 -6.40 3.12
N ASP A 271 16.15 -6.28 4.42
CA ASP A 271 16.98 -6.93 5.42
C ASP A 271 16.72 -8.44 5.41
N MET A 272 17.68 -9.23 4.97
CA MET A 272 17.55 -10.68 4.79
C MET A 272 17.32 -11.43 6.10
N ALA A 273 17.79 -10.92 7.24
CA ALA A 273 17.59 -11.58 8.54
C ALA A 273 16.12 -11.54 8.98
N THR A 274 15.42 -10.45 8.66
CA THR A 274 14.05 -10.22 9.10
C THR A 274 13.02 -10.30 7.98
N GLY A 275 13.43 -10.17 6.72
CA GLY A 275 12.53 -10.04 5.57
C GLY A 275 11.77 -8.70 5.55
N LEU A 276 12.15 -7.73 6.37
CA LEU A 276 11.51 -6.42 6.42
C LEU A 276 12.21 -5.43 5.49
N LEU A 277 11.43 -4.53 4.89
CA LEU A 277 11.96 -3.41 4.14
C LEU A 277 12.86 -2.54 5.04
N THR A 278 14.01 -2.14 4.54
CA THR A 278 14.85 -1.08 5.10
C THR A 278 14.53 0.25 4.42
N GLU A 279 14.41 0.23 3.11
CA GLU A 279 14.02 1.36 2.29
C GLU A 279 13.26 0.87 1.05
N SER A 280 12.30 1.67 0.58
CA SER A 280 11.67 1.49 -0.73
C SER A 280 11.31 2.84 -1.33
N ARG A 281 11.55 3.00 -2.63
CA ARG A 281 11.13 4.15 -3.43
C ARG A 281 10.32 3.66 -4.62
N THR A 282 9.09 4.14 -4.73
CA THR A 282 8.17 3.74 -5.79
C THR A 282 7.69 4.96 -6.56
N LYS A 283 7.73 4.89 -7.89
CA LYS A 283 7.10 5.87 -8.79
C LYS A 283 6.02 5.18 -9.58
N THR A 284 4.86 5.83 -9.68
CA THR A 284 3.69 5.27 -10.38
C THR A 284 3.10 6.32 -11.30
N HIS A 285 2.72 5.89 -12.50
CA HIS A 285 2.01 6.71 -13.48
C HIS A 285 0.81 5.93 -14.00
N ILE A 286 -0.40 6.49 -13.83
CA ILE A 286 -1.67 5.88 -14.26
C ILE A 286 -2.41 6.90 -15.11
N THR A 287 -2.93 6.46 -16.25
CA THR A 287 -3.75 7.27 -17.16
C THR A 287 -5.05 6.55 -17.51
N GLY A 288 -6.03 7.29 -18.00
CA GLY A 288 -7.31 6.78 -18.49
C GLY A 288 -8.42 7.79 -18.33
N ASN A 289 -9.67 7.31 -18.28
CA ASN A 289 -10.81 8.19 -18.14
C ASN A 289 -11.73 7.75 -17.00
N LEU A 290 -12.34 8.71 -16.33
CA LEU A 290 -13.52 8.48 -15.50
C LEU A 290 -14.76 8.77 -16.32
N GLY A 291 -15.64 7.80 -16.47
CA GLY A 291 -16.99 8.02 -16.96
C GLY A 291 -17.86 8.57 -15.82
N VAL A 292 -18.49 9.70 -15.98
CA VAL A 292 -19.44 10.27 -15.02
C VAL A 292 -20.81 10.36 -15.65
N SER A 293 -21.81 9.74 -15.04
CA SER A 293 -23.20 9.75 -15.51
C SER A 293 -24.13 10.19 -14.38
N ALA A 294 -24.93 11.22 -14.66
CA ALA A 294 -25.97 11.74 -13.77
C ALA A 294 -27.21 12.06 -14.62
N PRO A 295 -28.41 12.29 -14.03
CA PRO A 295 -29.59 12.63 -14.79
C PRO A 295 -29.36 13.81 -15.76
N GLY A 296 -29.42 13.56 -17.07
CA GLY A 296 -29.20 14.55 -18.12
C GLY A 296 -27.75 14.89 -18.42
N VAL A 297 -26.76 14.26 -17.79
CA VAL A 297 -25.33 14.51 -17.99
C VAL A 297 -24.57 13.20 -18.13
N SER A 298 -23.78 13.09 -19.18
CA SER A 298 -22.79 12.01 -19.34
C SER A 298 -21.51 12.63 -19.89
N MET A 299 -20.37 12.38 -19.21
CA MET A 299 -19.07 12.91 -19.63
C MET A 299 -17.95 11.91 -19.36
N GLN A 300 -16.87 12.04 -20.11
CA GLN A 300 -15.61 11.38 -19.87
C GLN A 300 -14.63 12.42 -19.34
N ILE A 301 -13.96 12.10 -18.24
CA ILE A 301 -12.96 12.96 -17.60
C ILE A 301 -11.60 12.29 -17.76
N PRO A 302 -10.75 12.77 -18.69
CA PRO A 302 -9.37 12.27 -18.78
C PRO A 302 -8.63 12.52 -17.48
N MET A 303 -7.88 11.50 -17.05
CA MET A 303 -7.06 11.52 -15.83
C MET A 303 -5.62 11.14 -16.13
N ASP A 304 -4.71 11.81 -15.45
CA ASP A 304 -3.29 11.47 -15.36
C ASP A 304 -2.89 11.55 -13.87
N ILE A 305 -2.45 10.43 -13.32
CA ILE A 305 -2.11 10.27 -11.90
C ILE A 305 -0.63 9.95 -11.81
N ASN A 306 0.14 10.84 -11.20
CA ASN A 306 1.54 10.63 -10.90
C ASN A 306 1.72 10.53 -9.38
N SER A 307 2.44 9.51 -8.92
CA SER A 307 2.77 9.41 -7.50
C SER A 307 4.21 8.96 -7.29
N GLU A 308 4.81 9.48 -6.22
CA GLU A 308 6.08 9.02 -5.69
C GLU A 308 5.91 8.72 -4.20
N SER A 309 6.36 7.54 -3.77
CA SER A 309 6.32 7.14 -2.37
C SER A 309 7.68 6.63 -1.91
N VAL A 310 8.00 6.93 -0.66
CA VAL A 310 9.21 6.47 0.02
C VAL A 310 8.80 5.82 1.32
N ILE A 311 9.27 4.60 1.53
CA ILE A 311 9.16 3.88 2.80
C ILE A 311 10.57 3.78 3.39
N THR A 312 10.72 4.09 4.67
CA THR A 312 11.97 3.89 5.41
C THR A 312 11.67 3.20 6.73
N ARG A 313 12.58 2.34 7.18
CA ARG A 313 12.56 1.75 8.52
C ARG A 313 13.57 2.47 9.39
N ASP A 314 13.17 2.87 10.59
CA ASP A 314 14.09 3.42 11.59
C ASP A 314 15.11 2.35 12.01
N LYS A 315 16.35 2.78 12.27
CA LYS A 315 17.47 1.90 12.64
C LYS A 315 17.41 1.47 14.09
#